data_6815b6f8819c09a3baf3fec20160d739
#
_entry.id   6815b6f8819c09a3baf3fec20160d739
#
_cell.length_a   1.000
_cell.length_b   1.000
_cell.length_c   1.000
_cell.angle_alpha   90.00
_cell.angle_beta   90.00
_cell.angle_gamma   90.00
#
_symmetry.space_group_name_H-M   'P 1'
#
loop_
_entity.id
_entity.type
_entity.pdbx_description
1 polymer ?
#
loop_
_entity_poly.entity_id
_entity_poly.type
_entity_poly.pdbx_seq_one_letter_code
_entity_poly.pdbx_strand_id
1 'polypeptide(L)'
;MKLGRKKAPEASVDEHPADKTEPKTKTRAPAGSKLKHLGSTAISQAFVVLLAGVAAIALMHFLVLQPATEKRFNAWKTAEADAASQRINQYLELMQQSVNGLATQPHVVDTLMERADAGAVEQKLVTAMPGVKAAFLFPYRQIPRTGGANVLLGFAGLELARRAENGQPLYPDAFPRESQWYMQMAAPVRNPASKAVVGSLLVVFDTALLQPLLSVVNTRLGGELALVQTVSGASRTFVSKGSGAGADTSATEVRALANPDWTVSYKPGALPEAPVNILMVAIL
;
A
#
# COMPACT_ATOMS: atom_id res chain seq x y z
N MET A 1 42.15 -18.75 6.86
CA MET A 1 42.79 -18.36 8.15
C MET A 1 41.85 -18.83 9.26
N LYS A 2 42.02 -19.99 9.81
CA LYS A 2 42.73 -20.46 11.02
C LYS A 2 42.21 -19.73 12.25
N LEU A 3 41.37 -20.44 13.03
CA LEU A 3 41.67 -21.11 14.32
C LEU A 3 41.54 -20.21 15.55
N GLY A 4 40.77 -20.71 16.54
CA GLY A 4 40.79 -20.23 17.89
C GLY A 4 39.83 -20.97 18.83
N ARG A 5 40.14 -22.21 19.11
CA ARG A 5 39.57 -23.11 20.15
C ARG A 5 40.27 -22.86 21.48
N LYS A 6 39.54 -22.76 22.63
CA LYS A 6 40.05 -23.05 24.00
C LYS A 6 38.80 -23.30 24.86
N LYS A 7 38.53 -24.48 25.31
CA LYS A 7 39.11 -25.41 26.31
C LYS A 7 38.93 -24.94 27.77
N ALA A 8 38.16 -25.76 28.49
CA ALA A 8 37.89 -25.78 29.91
C ALA A 8 39.16 -25.99 30.79
N PRO A 9 39.07 -25.89 32.09
CA PRO A 9 39.28 -27.11 32.88
C PRO A 9 38.33 -27.32 34.07
N GLU A 10 38.18 -28.48 34.35
CA GLU A 10 37.95 -29.47 35.40
C GLU A 10 38.62 -29.21 36.76
N ALA A 11 37.96 -29.92 37.72
CA ALA A 11 38.48 -30.58 38.96
C ALA A 11 38.49 -29.69 40.22
N SER A 12 38.14 -30.15 41.41
CA SER A 12 38.32 -31.43 42.13
C SER A 12 37.46 -31.39 43.40
N VAL A 13 36.75 -32.41 43.74
CA VAL A 13 37.00 -33.45 44.76
C VAL A 13 37.67 -32.97 46.03
N ASP A 14 36.94 -33.11 47.15
CA ASP A 14 37.50 -33.69 48.38
C ASP A 14 36.41 -34.19 49.35
N GLU A 15 36.74 -35.33 49.92
CA GLU A 15 36.01 -36.27 50.77
C GLU A 15 36.03 -35.90 52.27
N HIS A 16 34.93 -36.27 52.94
CA HIS A 16 34.75 -37.00 54.21
C HIS A 16 35.57 -36.55 55.53
N PRO A 17 35.19 -36.94 56.75
CA PRO A 17 34.20 -37.97 57.17
C PRO A 17 33.35 -37.63 58.43
N ALA A 18 32.52 -38.61 58.75
CA ALA A 18 31.67 -38.95 59.85
C ALA A 18 32.04 -38.48 61.26
N ASP A 19 31.05 -38.21 62.07
CA ASP A 19 30.99 -38.73 63.45
C ASP A 19 29.53 -38.95 63.91
N LYS A 20 29.38 -40.09 64.64
CA LYS A 20 28.21 -40.68 65.26
C LYS A 20 27.84 -39.96 66.53
N THR A 21 26.59 -39.76 66.82
CA THR A 21 26.00 -40.04 68.14
C THR A 21 24.45 -40.06 68.07
N GLU A 22 23.91 -41.23 68.39
CA GLU A 22 22.53 -41.40 68.90
C GLU A 22 22.49 -40.96 70.35
N PRO A 23 21.32 -40.47 70.86
CA PRO A 23 20.55 -41.35 71.68
C PRO A 23 18.99 -41.20 71.57
N LYS A 24 18.42 -42.33 71.61
CA LYS A 24 17.11 -42.82 72.03
C LYS A 24 16.02 -41.90 72.60
N THR A 25 14.84 -42.25 72.09
CA THR A 25 13.51 -42.37 72.71
C THR A 25 12.71 -41.13 73.05
N LYS A 26 11.60 -40.98 72.38
CA LYS A 26 10.26 -41.06 73.02
C LYS A 26 9.12 -41.15 71.97
N THR A 27 8.43 -42.27 72.01
CA THR A 27 7.16 -42.58 71.49
C THR A 27 6.15 -41.49 71.79
N ARG A 28 5.55 -40.87 70.77
CA ARG A 28 4.34 -40.07 70.87
C ARG A 28 3.40 -40.43 69.72
N ALA A 29 2.19 -40.80 70.07
CA ALA A 29 1.13 -41.33 69.30
C ALA A 29 0.74 -40.48 68.06
N PRO A 30 0.09 -41.10 67.06
CA PRO A 30 -0.10 -40.48 65.73
C PRO A 30 -1.31 -39.51 65.74
N ALA A 31 -1.04 -38.23 65.74
CA ALA A 31 -1.99 -37.18 65.41
C ALA A 31 -1.69 -36.67 64.00
N GLY A 32 -1.82 -37.57 63.02
CA GLY A 32 -1.33 -37.28 61.67
C GLY A 32 -2.33 -37.46 60.52
N SER A 33 -3.65 -37.68 60.77
CA SER A 33 -4.56 -37.95 59.65
C SER A 33 -5.50 -36.78 59.22
N LYS A 34 -5.59 -35.73 60.03
CA LYS A 34 -6.49 -34.59 59.64
C LYS A 34 -5.81 -33.48 58.84
N LEU A 35 -4.50 -33.37 58.81
CA LEU A 35 -3.82 -32.34 58.02
C LEU A 35 -3.64 -32.69 56.54
N LYS A 36 -3.66 -33.97 56.17
CA LYS A 36 -3.52 -34.37 54.75
C LYS A 36 -4.77 -34.07 53.90
N HIS A 37 -5.94 -34.02 54.48
CA HIS A 37 -7.17 -33.69 53.73
C HIS A 37 -7.38 -32.19 53.51
N LEU A 38 -6.89 -31.34 54.43
CA LEU A 38 -6.97 -29.89 54.27
C LEU A 38 -6.04 -29.35 53.17
N GLY A 39 -4.87 -29.96 52.97
CA GLY A 39 -3.96 -29.57 51.91
C GLY A 39 -4.51 -29.91 50.48
N SER A 40 -5.18 -31.07 50.36
CA SER A 40 -5.71 -31.52 49.07
C SER A 40 -6.91 -30.65 48.60
N THR A 41 -7.78 -30.23 49.50
CA THR A 41 -8.94 -29.37 49.15
C THR A 41 -8.50 -27.94 48.82
N ALA A 42 -7.52 -27.40 49.53
CA ALA A 42 -6.97 -26.07 49.26
C ALA A 42 -6.26 -26.01 47.87
N ILE A 43 -5.50 -27.03 47.52
CA ILE A 43 -4.80 -27.17 46.25
C ILE A 43 -5.83 -27.31 45.11
N SER A 44 -6.89 -28.12 45.30
CA SER A 44 -7.98 -28.27 44.33
C SER A 44 -8.75 -26.98 44.10
N GLN A 45 -9.05 -26.23 45.18
CA GLN A 45 -9.73 -24.92 45.05
C GLN A 45 -8.81 -23.88 44.32
N ALA A 46 -7.53 -23.82 44.65
CA ALA A 46 -6.58 -22.95 43.97
C ALA A 46 -6.49 -23.27 42.44
N PHE A 47 -6.52 -24.56 42.07
CA PHE A 47 -6.46 -25.00 40.70
C PHE A 47 -7.75 -24.62 39.92
N VAL A 48 -8.92 -24.75 40.56
CA VAL A 48 -10.22 -24.34 39.97
C VAL A 48 -10.27 -22.83 39.74
N VAL A 49 -9.77 -22.01 40.68
CA VAL A 49 -9.71 -20.56 40.54
C VAL A 49 -8.75 -20.16 39.43
N LEU A 50 -7.62 -20.82 39.32
CA LEU A 50 -6.65 -20.58 38.26
C LEU A 50 -7.20 -20.95 36.89
N LEU A 51 -7.88 -22.10 36.76
CA LEU A 51 -8.56 -22.50 35.52
C LEU A 51 -9.69 -21.52 35.14
N ALA A 52 -10.49 -21.08 36.09
CA ALA A 52 -11.53 -20.09 35.85
C ALA A 52 -10.92 -18.73 35.41
N GLY A 53 -9.79 -18.31 36.00
CA GLY A 53 -9.07 -17.13 35.60
C GLY A 53 -8.54 -17.21 34.17
N VAL A 54 -7.91 -18.33 33.81
CA VAL A 54 -7.42 -18.56 32.44
C VAL A 54 -8.57 -18.60 31.43
N ALA A 55 -9.69 -19.25 31.77
CA ALA A 55 -10.87 -19.30 30.93
C ALA A 55 -11.50 -17.90 30.73
N ALA A 56 -11.57 -17.09 31.79
CA ALA A 56 -12.06 -15.71 31.70
C ALA A 56 -11.17 -14.82 30.83
N ILE A 57 -9.85 -14.94 30.94
CA ILE A 57 -8.89 -14.23 30.11
C ILE A 57 -9.01 -14.67 28.65
N ALA A 58 -9.13 -15.97 28.38
CA ALA A 58 -9.34 -16.50 27.04
C ALA A 58 -10.66 -15.99 26.45
N LEU A 59 -11.75 -16.02 27.19
CA LEU A 59 -13.05 -15.49 26.77
C LEU A 59 -12.97 -13.98 26.48
N MET A 60 -12.34 -13.20 27.33
CA MET A 60 -12.15 -11.77 27.11
C MET A 60 -11.31 -11.50 25.87
N HIS A 61 -10.27 -12.31 25.63
CA HIS A 61 -9.45 -12.21 24.44
C HIS A 61 -10.26 -12.49 23.17
N PHE A 62 -10.96 -13.61 23.11
CA PHE A 62 -11.71 -14.01 21.92
C PHE A 62 -12.98 -13.18 21.66
N LEU A 63 -13.71 -12.79 22.73
CA LEU A 63 -14.99 -12.10 22.57
C LEU A 63 -14.86 -10.57 22.46
N VAL A 64 -13.82 -9.98 23.04
CA VAL A 64 -13.70 -8.52 23.12
C VAL A 64 -12.48 -8.00 22.35
N LEU A 65 -11.30 -8.57 22.58
CA LEU A 65 -10.07 -8.02 22.00
C LEU A 65 -9.90 -8.33 20.50
N GLN A 66 -10.19 -9.57 20.08
CA GLN A 66 -10.10 -9.91 18.65
C GLN A 66 -11.05 -9.08 17.78
N PRO A 67 -12.38 -9.05 18.05
CA PRO A 67 -13.27 -8.26 17.18
C PRO A 67 -12.99 -6.75 17.24
N ALA A 68 -12.48 -6.23 18.36
CA ALA A 68 -12.09 -4.83 18.46
C ALA A 68 -10.83 -4.51 17.61
N THR A 69 -9.86 -5.41 17.60
CA THR A 69 -8.64 -5.25 16.77
C THR A 69 -8.94 -5.39 15.28
N GLU A 70 -9.77 -6.35 14.89
CA GLU A 70 -10.23 -6.52 13.51
C GLU A 70 -11.02 -5.32 13.00
N LYS A 71 -11.95 -4.79 13.80
CA LYS A 71 -12.70 -3.57 13.44
C LYS A 71 -11.79 -2.37 13.25
N ARG A 72 -10.82 -2.17 14.13
CA ARG A 72 -9.82 -1.09 13.99
C ARG A 72 -8.95 -1.28 12.76
N PHE A 73 -8.48 -2.49 12.52
CA PHE A 73 -7.69 -2.82 11.34
C PHE A 73 -8.46 -2.55 10.05
N ASN A 74 -9.71 -3.00 9.96
CA ASN A 74 -10.56 -2.77 8.81
C ASN A 74 -10.84 -1.26 8.61
N ALA A 75 -11.09 -0.51 9.69
CA ALA A 75 -11.28 0.94 9.61
C ALA A 75 -10.01 1.65 9.10
N TRP A 76 -8.83 1.27 9.57
CA TRP A 76 -7.56 1.84 9.10
C TRP A 76 -7.26 1.48 7.65
N LYS A 77 -7.52 0.23 7.25
CA LYS A 77 -7.35 -0.25 5.89
C LYS A 77 -8.22 0.57 4.92
N THR A 78 -9.49 0.73 5.26
CA THR A 78 -10.44 1.54 4.51
C THR A 78 -9.98 3.01 4.43
N ALA A 79 -9.61 3.61 5.56
CA ALA A 79 -9.15 4.99 5.60
C ALA A 79 -7.88 5.23 4.76
N GLU A 80 -6.93 4.28 4.75
CA GLU A 80 -5.71 4.38 3.93
C GLU A 80 -6.03 4.31 2.43
N ALA A 81 -6.91 3.38 2.03
CA ALA A 81 -7.35 3.26 0.64
C ALA A 81 -8.12 4.52 0.18
N ASP A 82 -9.00 5.06 1.02
CA ASP A 82 -9.75 6.28 0.74
C ASP A 82 -8.83 7.50 0.63
N ALA A 83 -7.87 7.64 1.55
CA ALA A 83 -6.89 8.73 1.52
C ALA A 83 -5.99 8.66 0.27
N ALA A 84 -5.57 7.44 -0.14
CA ALA A 84 -4.80 7.25 -1.36
C ALA A 84 -5.62 7.61 -2.60
N SER A 85 -6.87 7.17 -2.67
CA SER A 85 -7.79 7.48 -3.77
C SER A 85 -8.01 8.99 -3.90
N GLN A 86 -8.23 9.71 -2.80
CA GLN A 86 -8.41 11.16 -2.80
C GLN A 86 -7.14 11.89 -3.27
N ARG A 87 -5.96 11.52 -2.75
CA ARG A 87 -4.68 12.13 -3.17
C ARG A 87 -4.45 11.97 -4.67
N ILE A 88 -4.72 10.78 -5.20
CA ILE A 88 -4.51 10.49 -6.62
C ILE A 88 -5.51 11.28 -7.47
N ASN A 89 -6.80 11.30 -7.12
CA ASN A 89 -7.80 12.07 -7.86
C ASN A 89 -7.46 13.56 -7.89
N GLN A 90 -7.07 14.15 -6.76
CA GLN A 90 -6.65 15.55 -6.68
C GLN A 90 -5.43 15.84 -7.56
N TYR A 91 -4.46 14.93 -7.55
CA TYR A 91 -3.27 15.08 -8.37
C TYR A 91 -3.56 14.98 -9.87
N LEU A 92 -4.39 14.00 -10.29
CA LEU A 92 -4.80 13.85 -11.67
C LEU A 92 -5.60 15.04 -12.17
N GLU A 93 -6.47 15.60 -11.31
CA GLU A 93 -7.20 16.83 -11.62
C GLU A 93 -6.27 18.02 -11.81
N LEU A 94 -5.30 18.20 -10.92
CA LEU A 94 -4.28 19.26 -11.04
C LEU A 94 -3.46 19.10 -12.32
N MET A 95 -3.07 17.88 -12.67
CA MET A 95 -2.37 17.60 -13.92
C MET A 95 -3.24 17.93 -15.14
N GLN A 96 -4.52 17.55 -15.13
CA GLN A 96 -5.44 17.86 -16.22
C GLN A 96 -5.64 19.37 -16.36
N GLN A 97 -5.75 20.11 -15.26
CA GLN A 97 -5.79 21.57 -15.26
C GLN A 97 -4.52 22.18 -15.86
N SER A 98 -3.36 21.62 -15.53
CA SER A 98 -2.07 22.04 -16.10
C SER A 98 -2.01 21.79 -17.61
N VAL A 99 -2.43 20.63 -18.09
CA VAL A 99 -2.51 20.31 -19.52
C VAL A 99 -3.50 21.25 -20.24
N ASN A 100 -4.64 21.55 -19.63
CA ASN A 100 -5.59 22.53 -20.14
C ASN A 100 -4.96 23.93 -20.21
N GLY A 101 -4.18 24.33 -19.19
CA GLY A 101 -3.43 25.57 -19.16
C GLY A 101 -2.41 25.68 -20.31
N LEU A 102 -1.68 24.59 -20.59
CA LEU A 102 -0.76 24.53 -21.73
C LEU A 102 -1.52 24.66 -23.06
N ALA A 103 -2.67 24.03 -23.20
CA ALA A 103 -3.48 24.10 -24.42
C ALA A 103 -4.04 25.50 -24.72
N THR A 104 -4.09 26.39 -23.72
CA THR A 104 -4.55 27.79 -23.88
C THR A 104 -3.42 28.78 -24.13
N GLN A 105 -2.16 28.35 -24.13
CA GLN A 105 -1.03 29.25 -24.36
C GLN A 105 -1.05 29.82 -25.78
N PRO A 106 -0.79 31.13 -25.98
CA PRO A 106 -0.85 31.77 -27.29
C PRO A 106 -0.05 31.04 -28.36
N HIS A 107 1.18 30.67 -28.08
CA HIS A 107 2.04 30.00 -29.05
C HIS A 107 1.53 28.59 -29.45
N VAL A 108 0.78 27.90 -28.60
CA VAL A 108 0.13 26.62 -28.95
C VAL A 108 -1.06 26.86 -29.89
N VAL A 109 -1.88 27.85 -29.54
CA VAL A 109 -3.06 28.24 -30.33
C VAL A 109 -2.62 28.74 -31.71
N ASP A 110 -1.65 29.68 -31.76
CA ASP A 110 -1.16 30.27 -33.00
C ASP A 110 -0.56 29.24 -33.94
N THR A 111 0.25 28.32 -33.41
CA THR A 111 0.82 27.20 -34.19
C THR A 111 -0.25 26.37 -34.90
N LEU A 112 -1.34 26.06 -34.20
CA LEU A 112 -2.44 25.27 -34.79
C LEU A 112 -3.30 26.09 -35.77
N MET A 113 -3.49 27.38 -35.49
CA MET A 113 -4.24 28.29 -36.35
C MET A 113 -3.48 28.58 -37.66
N GLU A 114 -2.18 28.85 -37.55
CA GLU A 114 -1.32 29.16 -38.70
C GLU A 114 -0.86 27.92 -39.45
N ARG A 115 -1.12 26.72 -38.90
CA ARG A 115 -0.62 25.43 -39.41
C ARG A 115 0.90 25.41 -39.53
N ALA A 116 1.57 26.09 -38.62
CA ALA A 116 3.02 26.12 -38.52
C ALA A 116 3.58 24.76 -38.08
N ASP A 117 4.90 24.59 -38.23
CA ASP A 117 5.57 23.38 -37.71
C ASP A 117 5.41 23.29 -36.20
N ALA A 118 4.74 22.24 -35.76
CA ALA A 118 4.46 21.98 -34.35
C ALA A 118 5.70 21.54 -33.57
N GLY A 119 6.74 21.00 -34.23
CA GLY A 119 7.84 20.31 -33.55
C GLY A 119 8.60 21.18 -32.54
N ALA A 120 8.84 22.47 -32.86
CA ALA A 120 9.49 23.38 -31.91
C ALA A 120 8.63 23.70 -30.68
N VAL A 121 7.31 23.77 -30.83
CA VAL A 121 6.36 24.00 -29.74
C VAL A 121 6.20 22.74 -28.89
N GLU A 122 6.08 21.58 -29.51
CA GLU A 122 6.03 20.27 -28.83
C GLU A 122 7.27 20.09 -27.94
N GLN A 123 8.46 20.41 -28.44
CA GLN A 123 9.71 20.34 -27.66
C GLN A 123 9.70 21.29 -26.44
N LYS A 124 9.17 22.51 -26.58
CA LYS A 124 9.01 23.44 -25.46
C LYS A 124 8.01 22.91 -24.44
N LEU A 125 6.91 22.29 -24.86
CA LEU A 125 5.93 21.70 -23.96
C LEU A 125 6.51 20.56 -23.15
N VAL A 126 7.41 19.75 -23.70
CA VAL A 126 8.11 18.69 -22.99
C VAL A 126 8.94 19.26 -21.83
N THR A 127 9.52 20.43 -22.00
CA THR A 127 10.33 21.08 -20.94
C THR A 127 9.50 21.91 -19.96
N ALA A 128 8.24 22.23 -20.31
CA ALA A 128 7.37 23.10 -19.51
C ALA A 128 6.83 22.44 -18.25
N MET A 129 6.72 21.11 -18.23
CA MET A 129 6.21 20.37 -17.06
C MET A 129 7.13 19.21 -16.69
N PRO A 130 7.38 18.98 -15.39
CA PRO A 130 8.17 17.84 -14.95
C PRO A 130 7.47 16.52 -15.30
N GLY A 131 8.29 15.54 -15.74
CA GLY A 131 7.82 14.19 -16.06
C GLY A 131 7.14 14.03 -17.41
N VAL A 132 7.00 15.09 -18.21
CA VAL A 132 6.56 14.97 -19.60
C VAL A 132 7.65 14.31 -20.41
N LYS A 133 7.28 13.30 -21.19
CA LYS A 133 8.15 12.55 -22.12
C LYS A 133 7.91 12.91 -23.57
N ALA A 134 6.69 13.27 -23.91
CA ALA A 134 6.31 13.73 -25.25
C ALA A 134 5.08 14.63 -25.16
N ALA A 135 4.97 15.54 -26.11
CA ALA A 135 3.79 16.34 -26.37
C ALA A 135 3.49 16.28 -27.88
N PHE A 136 2.24 16.26 -28.25
CA PHE A 136 1.79 16.19 -29.63
C PHE A 136 0.68 17.20 -29.85
N LEU A 137 0.80 18.00 -30.91
CA LEU A 137 -0.20 18.95 -31.34
C LEU A 137 -0.85 18.46 -32.62
N PHE A 138 -2.17 18.30 -32.59
CA PHE A 138 -2.95 17.87 -33.75
C PHE A 138 -3.86 19.01 -34.18
N PRO A 139 -3.73 19.50 -35.44
CA PRO A 139 -4.70 20.42 -35.99
C PRO A 139 -6.10 19.75 -36.12
N TYR A 140 -7.14 20.53 -35.98
CA TYR A 140 -8.52 20.06 -35.99
C TYR A 140 -8.82 19.15 -37.19
N ARG A 141 -9.36 17.97 -36.91
CA ARG A 141 -9.66 16.91 -37.90
C ARG A 141 -8.46 16.35 -38.66
N GLN A 142 -7.22 16.58 -38.17
CA GLN A 142 -6.03 16.06 -38.81
C GLN A 142 -5.29 15.02 -37.95
N ILE A 143 -5.97 14.46 -36.96
CA ILE A 143 -5.41 13.39 -36.14
C ILE A 143 -5.16 12.16 -37.00
N PRO A 144 -3.93 11.64 -37.09
CA PRO A 144 -3.62 10.48 -37.94
C PRO A 144 -4.38 9.23 -37.44
N ARG A 145 -4.57 8.27 -38.35
CA ARG A 145 -5.21 6.99 -38.00
C ARG A 145 -4.29 6.07 -37.19
N THR A 146 -2.99 6.22 -37.32
CA THR A 146 -1.97 5.43 -36.66
C THR A 146 -0.90 6.34 -36.10
N GLY A 147 -0.21 5.94 -35.01
CA GLY A 147 0.87 6.71 -34.38
C GLY A 147 2.15 6.84 -35.20
N GLY A 148 2.22 6.25 -36.38
CA GLY A 148 3.42 6.29 -37.22
C GLY A 148 4.62 5.67 -36.55
N ALA A 149 5.78 6.28 -36.76
CA ALA A 149 7.06 5.84 -36.17
C ALA A 149 7.24 6.28 -34.70
N ASN A 150 6.33 7.12 -34.14
CA ASN A 150 6.49 7.58 -32.78
C ASN A 150 6.05 6.52 -31.78
N VAL A 151 7.01 6.05 -31.02
CA VAL A 151 6.84 4.95 -30.05
C VAL A 151 5.86 5.29 -28.92
N LEU A 152 5.75 6.57 -28.54
CA LEU A 152 4.88 7.04 -27.47
C LEU A 152 3.47 7.45 -27.94
N LEU A 153 3.18 7.36 -29.23
CA LEU A 153 1.89 7.72 -29.81
C LEU A 153 1.15 6.45 -30.26
N GLY A 154 0.31 5.91 -29.39
CA GLY A 154 -0.53 4.73 -29.65
C GLY A 154 -1.95 5.08 -30.01
N PHE A 155 -2.74 4.05 -30.36
CA PHE A 155 -4.18 4.20 -30.69
C PHE A 155 -4.98 4.87 -29.60
N ALA A 156 -4.73 4.53 -28.33
CA ALA A 156 -5.43 5.13 -27.18
C ALA A 156 -5.19 6.63 -27.09
N GLY A 157 -3.94 7.10 -27.33
CA GLY A 157 -3.60 8.52 -27.37
C GLY A 157 -4.29 9.27 -28.50
N LEU A 158 -4.33 8.67 -29.70
CA LEU A 158 -5.04 9.25 -30.84
C LEU A 158 -6.54 9.32 -30.59
N GLU A 159 -7.12 8.33 -29.93
CA GLU A 159 -8.53 8.34 -29.54
C GLU A 159 -8.80 9.39 -28.47
N LEU A 160 -7.91 9.54 -27.49
CA LEU A 160 -8.03 10.58 -26.47
C LEU A 160 -7.97 12.00 -27.08
N ALA A 161 -7.08 12.20 -28.07
CA ALA A 161 -7.02 13.46 -28.83
C ALA A 161 -8.32 13.73 -29.61
N ARG A 162 -8.92 12.70 -30.25
CA ARG A 162 -10.24 12.82 -30.93
C ARG A 162 -11.37 13.17 -29.98
N ARG A 163 -11.36 12.55 -28.78
CA ARG A 163 -12.35 12.88 -27.72
C ARG A 163 -12.22 14.34 -27.29
N ALA A 164 -10.97 14.83 -27.17
CA ALA A 164 -10.73 16.23 -26.86
C ALA A 164 -11.31 17.18 -27.92
N GLU A 165 -11.12 16.89 -29.21
CA GLU A 165 -11.71 17.67 -30.28
C GLU A 165 -13.24 17.67 -30.26
N ASN A 166 -13.84 16.55 -29.90
CA ASN A 166 -15.30 16.36 -29.89
C ASN A 166 -15.97 16.81 -28.58
N GLY A 167 -15.20 17.34 -27.61
CA GLY A 167 -15.71 17.78 -26.31
C GLY A 167 -16.25 16.64 -25.44
N GLN A 168 -15.77 15.42 -25.65
CA GLN A 168 -16.15 14.26 -24.86
C GLN A 168 -15.37 14.24 -23.53
N PRO A 169 -15.84 13.50 -22.51
CA PRO A 169 -15.12 13.33 -21.25
C PRO A 169 -13.71 12.79 -21.49
N LEU A 170 -12.74 13.41 -20.84
CA LEU A 170 -11.32 13.07 -20.93
C LEU A 170 -10.87 12.48 -19.62
N TYR A 171 -10.40 11.25 -19.69
CA TYR A 171 -9.78 10.58 -18.56
C TYR A 171 -8.34 10.22 -18.94
N PRO A 172 -7.39 10.29 -18.00
CA PRO A 172 -6.04 9.80 -18.26
C PRO A 172 -6.06 8.33 -18.61
N ASP A 173 -5.18 7.91 -19.51
CA ASP A 173 -5.02 6.52 -19.89
C ASP A 173 -3.57 6.09 -19.66
N ALA A 174 -3.36 4.86 -19.19
CA ALA A 174 -2.03 4.31 -18.95
C ALA A 174 -1.74 3.18 -19.95
N PHE A 175 -0.53 3.20 -20.51
CA PHE A 175 -0.12 2.17 -21.46
C PHE A 175 1.32 1.73 -21.23
N PRO A 176 1.60 0.45 -21.41
CA PRO A 176 2.96 -0.08 -21.30
C PRO A 176 3.72 0.12 -22.60
N ARG A 177 4.99 0.47 -22.49
CA ARG A 177 5.92 0.44 -23.61
C ARG A 177 7.26 -0.11 -23.14
N GLU A 178 7.70 -1.18 -23.79
CA GLU A 178 8.87 -1.93 -23.34
C GLU A 178 8.71 -2.39 -21.88
N SER A 179 9.55 -1.91 -20.96
CA SER A 179 9.48 -2.21 -19.53
C SER A 179 8.90 -1.07 -18.68
N GLN A 180 8.45 0.02 -19.31
CA GLN A 180 7.95 1.21 -18.61
C GLN A 180 6.46 1.44 -18.89
N TRP A 181 5.81 2.08 -17.92
CA TRP A 181 4.44 2.55 -18.07
C TRP A 181 4.44 4.05 -18.27
N TYR A 182 3.57 4.50 -19.16
CA TYR A 182 3.33 5.89 -19.45
C TYR A 182 1.87 6.22 -19.22
N MET A 183 1.60 7.47 -18.88
CA MET A 183 0.25 8.02 -18.74
C MET A 183 0.08 9.12 -19.75
N GLN A 184 -1.07 9.19 -20.39
CA GLN A 184 -1.41 10.21 -21.38
C GLN A 184 -2.64 10.98 -20.97
N MET A 185 -2.62 12.28 -21.27
CA MET A 185 -3.71 13.22 -21.04
C MET A 185 -3.89 14.09 -22.28
N ALA A 186 -5.11 14.48 -22.60
CA ALA A 186 -5.39 15.38 -23.71
C ALA A 186 -6.19 16.60 -23.27
N ALA A 187 -6.08 17.65 -24.05
CA ALA A 187 -6.89 18.86 -23.91
C ALA A 187 -7.28 19.42 -25.28
N PRO A 188 -8.48 19.96 -25.44
CA PRO A 188 -8.85 20.69 -26.64
C PRO A 188 -8.12 22.04 -26.68
N VAL A 189 -7.53 22.36 -27.82
CA VAL A 189 -6.99 23.70 -28.07
C VAL A 189 -8.09 24.53 -28.71
N ARG A 190 -8.39 25.69 -28.11
CA ARG A 190 -9.50 26.55 -28.55
C ARG A 190 -8.98 27.92 -28.94
N ASN A 191 -9.56 28.46 -30.01
CA ASN A 191 -9.35 29.86 -30.33
C ASN A 191 -9.92 30.76 -29.21
N PRO A 192 -9.13 31.68 -28.62
CA PRO A 192 -9.57 32.49 -27.50
C PRO A 192 -10.74 33.44 -27.85
N ALA A 193 -10.83 33.88 -29.12
CA ALA A 193 -11.88 34.78 -29.58
C ALA A 193 -13.18 34.05 -29.90
N SER A 194 -13.12 33.01 -30.72
CA SER A 194 -14.33 32.30 -31.21
C SER A 194 -14.74 31.13 -30.29
N LYS A 195 -13.90 30.70 -29.36
CA LYS A 195 -14.06 29.50 -28.54
C LYS A 195 -14.11 28.18 -29.33
N ALA A 196 -14.00 28.27 -30.67
CA ALA A 196 -13.97 27.08 -31.52
C ALA A 196 -12.72 26.23 -31.23
N VAL A 197 -12.87 24.91 -31.36
CA VAL A 197 -11.76 23.98 -31.26
C VAL A 197 -10.92 24.08 -32.53
N VAL A 198 -9.65 24.40 -32.40
CA VAL A 198 -8.66 24.49 -33.51
C VAL A 198 -7.75 23.28 -33.57
N GLY A 199 -7.80 22.42 -32.56
CA GLY A 199 -7.04 21.18 -32.51
C GLY A 199 -7.03 20.58 -31.13
N SER A 200 -6.11 19.66 -30.89
CA SER A 200 -5.93 19.00 -29.60
C SER A 200 -4.45 18.92 -29.22
N LEU A 201 -4.18 18.99 -27.93
CA LEU A 201 -2.90 18.73 -27.30
C LEU A 201 -2.97 17.37 -26.59
N LEU A 202 -2.05 16.48 -26.89
CA LEU A 202 -1.83 15.22 -26.18
C LEU A 202 -0.48 15.29 -25.48
N VAL A 203 -0.46 15.01 -24.17
CA VAL A 203 0.77 15.00 -23.35
C VAL A 203 0.96 13.62 -22.77
N VAL A 204 2.19 13.10 -22.89
CA VAL A 204 2.59 11.79 -22.37
C VAL A 204 3.53 11.99 -21.19
N PHE A 205 3.20 11.38 -20.05
CA PHE A 205 3.93 11.47 -18.80
C PHE A 205 4.56 10.13 -18.41
N ASP A 206 5.64 10.20 -17.65
CA ASP A 206 6.16 9.05 -16.94
C ASP A 206 5.28 8.73 -15.73
N THR A 207 4.83 7.49 -15.60
CA THR A 207 4.01 7.08 -14.43
C THR A 207 4.79 7.11 -13.12
N ALA A 208 6.12 7.22 -13.15
CA ALA A 208 6.94 7.40 -11.95
C ALA A 208 6.52 8.62 -11.11
N LEU A 209 5.88 9.63 -11.72
CA LEU A 209 5.29 10.77 -11.03
C LEU A 209 4.22 10.38 -9.98
N LEU A 210 3.57 9.24 -10.18
CA LEU A 210 2.51 8.77 -9.29
C LEU A 210 3.07 8.00 -8.08
N GLN A 211 4.32 7.53 -8.12
CA GLN A 211 4.92 6.74 -7.03
C GLN A 211 4.93 7.45 -5.67
N PRO A 212 5.24 8.77 -5.55
CA PRO A 212 5.21 9.46 -4.27
C PRO A 212 3.82 9.44 -3.63
N LEU A 213 2.75 9.44 -4.44
CA LEU A 213 1.35 9.46 -3.97
C LEU A 213 0.92 8.12 -3.37
N LEU A 214 1.59 7.04 -3.73
CA LEU A 214 1.35 5.67 -3.24
C LEU A 214 2.09 5.37 -1.92
N SER A 215 2.53 6.39 -1.20
CA SER A 215 3.13 6.19 0.10
C SER A 215 2.04 5.90 1.14
N VAL A 216 2.15 4.78 1.84
CA VAL A 216 1.29 4.43 2.97
C VAL A 216 1.56 5.42 4.10
N VAL A 217 0.51 6.11 4.58
CA VAL A 217 0.63 7.11 5.65
C VAL A 217 0.76 6.42 7.00
N ASN A 218 0.01 5.34 7.20
CA ASN A 218 0.09 4.58 8.44
C ASN A 218 1.25 3.59 8.41
N THR A 219 2.42 4.02 8.86
CA THR A 219 3.64 3.20 8.90
C THR A 219 3.53 1.94 9.76
N ARG A 220 2.56 1.88 10.70
CA ARG A 220 2.33 0.70 11.55
C ARG A 220 1.68 -0.44 10.79
N LEU A 221 0.85 -0.13 9.79
CA LEU A 221 0.22 -1.15 8.95
C LEU A 221 1.16 -1.61 7.84
N GLY A 222 2.00 -0.71 7.34
CA GLY A 222 2.80 -0.98 6.15
C GLY A 222 1.92 -1.37 4.96
N GLY A 223 2.48 -2.15 4.06
CA GLY A 223 1.73 -2.71 2.95
C GLY A 223 2.10 -2.13 1.59
N GLU A 224 1.30 -2.46 0.60
CA GLU A 224 1.49 -2.06 -0.80
C GLU A 224 0.25 -1.30 -1.29
N LEU A 225 0.47 -0.13 -1.85
CA LEU A 225 -0.51 0.61 -2.64
C LEU A 225 -0.18 0.44 -4.12
N ALA A 226 -1.19 0.12 -4.92
CA ALA A 226 -1.05 -0.07 -6.35
C ALA A 226 -2.15 0.65 -7.12
N LEU A 227 -1.79 1.21 -8.28
CA LEU A 227 -2.73 1.70 -9.27
C LEU A 227 -2.97 0.61 -10.31
N VAL A 228 -4.23 0.31 -10.52
CA VAL A 228 -4.68 -0.74 -11.43
C VAL A 228 -5.59 -0.14 -12.47
N GLN A 229 -5.31 -0.42 -13.73
CA GLN A 229 -6.19 -0.09 -14.86
C GLN A 229 -6.88 -1.36 -15.36
N THR A 230 -8.17 -1.27 -15.61
CA THR A 230 -8.97 -2.36 -16.17
C THR A 230 -9.40 -1.99 -17.59
N VAL A 231 -8.92 -2.75 -18.57
CA VAL A 231 -9.26 -2.57 -19.97
C VAL A 231 -9.84 -3.88 -20.51
N SER A 232 -11.03 -3.83 -21.04
CA SER A 232 -11.72 -5.02 -21.61
C SER A 232 -11.79 -6.20 -20.64
N GLY A 233 -11.98 -5.91 -19.34
CA GLY A 233 -12.06 -6.92 -18.28
C GLY A 233 -10.72 -7.46 -17.76
N ALA A 234 -9.59 -7.05 -18.36
CA ALA A 234 -8.26 -7.39 -17.87
C ALA A 234 -7.71 -6.26 -16.99
N SER A 235 -7.40 -6.58 -15.73
CA SER A 235 -6.80 -5.65 -14.78
C SER A 235 -5.28 -5.74 -14.81
N ARG A 236 -4.60 -4.61 -14.89
CA ARG A 236 -3.14 -4.50 -14.91
C ARG A 236 -2.65 -3.44 -13.94
N THR A 237 -1.73 -3.81 -13.07
CA THR A 237 -1.03 -2.84 -12.22
C THR A 237 0.00 -2.09 -13.06
N PHE A 238 -0.03 -0.77 -13.02
CA PHE A 238 0.91 0.07 -13.77
C PHE A 238 1.83 0.90 -12.87
N VAL A 239 1.47 1.12 -11.62
CA VAL A 239 2.36 1.71 -10.59
C VAL A 239 2.08 1.04 -9.26
N SER A 240 3.12 0.67 -8.51
CA SER A 240 2.96 0.22 -7.13
C SER A 240 4.09 0.72 -6.24
N LYS A 241 3.84 0.80 -4.95
CA LYS A 241 4.82 1.15 -3.92
C LYS A 241 4.54 0.45 -2.61
N GLY A 242 5.58 -0.02 -1.98
CA GLY A 242 5.53 -0.77 -0.74
C GLY A 242 5.83 -2.25 -0.96
N SER A 243 5.70 -3.04 0.09
CA SER A 243 5.83 -4.48 0.00
C SER A 243 4.61 -5.15 0.61
N GLY A 244 3.86 -5.88 -0.21
CA GLY A 244 2.73 -6.70 0.22
C GLY A 244 3.16 -8.08 0.75
N ALA A 245 4.45 -8.25 1.08
CA ALA A 245 4.98 -9.53 1.55
C ALA A 245 4.33 -9.93 2.88
N GLY A 246 3.58 -11.02 2.86
CA GLY A 246 2.95 -11.62 4.05
C GLY A 246 1.48 -11.28 4.28
N ALA A 247 0.86 -10.41 3.49
CA ALA A 247 -0.56 -10.15 3.64
C ALA A 247 -1.41 -11.22 2.94
N ASP A 248 -2.44 -11.69 3.61
CA ASP A 248 -3.49 -12.50 3.00
C ASP A 248 -4.17 -11.67 1.89
N THR A 249 -4.29 -12.25 0.68
CA THR A 249 -4.94 -11.59 -0.45
C THR A 249 -6.40 -11.24 -0.20
N SER A 250 -7.04 -11.90 0.77
CA SER A 250 -8.42 -11.62 1.21
C SER A 250 -8.57 -10.25 1.88
N ALA A 251 -7.47 -9.63 2.31
CA ALA A 251 -7.48 -8.35 3.01
C ALA A 251 -7.36 -7.12 2.09
N THR A 252 -7.31 -7.30 0.76
CA THR A 252 -7.12 -6.20 -0.20
C THR A 252 -8.35 -5.29 -0.25
N GLU A 253 -8.13 -3.98 -0.08
CA GLU A 253 -9.13 -2.95 -0.30
C GLU A 253 -8.96 -2.32 -1.68
N VAL A 254 -10.08 -2.12 -2.38
CA VAL A 254 -10.09 -1.50 -3.71
C VAL A 254 -11.00 -0.27 -3.69
N ARG A 255 -10.50 0.83 -4.23
CA ARG A 255 -11.27 2.08 -4.38
C ARG A 255 -11.24 2.54 -5.81
N ALA A 256 -12.42 2.87 -6.34
CA ALA A 256 -12.55 3.47 -7.65
C ALA A 256 -11.99 4.90 -7.64
N LEU A 257 -11.41 5.31 -8.76
CA LEU A 257 -10.98 6.68 -9.00
C LEU A 257 -12.05 7.43 -9.82
N ALA A 258 -11.85 8.73 -10.02
CA ALA A 258 -12.68 9.52 -10.92
C ALA A 258 -12.59 9.02 -12.38
N ASN A 259 -11.44 8.47 -12.75
CA ASN A 259 -11.31 7.69 -13.96
C ASN A 259 -11.99 6.32 -13.77
N PRO A 260 -13.04 5.98 -14.57
CA PRO A 260 -13.82 4.76 -14.38
C PRO A 260 -13.02 3.46 -14.60
N ASP A 261 -11.93 3.55 -15.37
CA ASP A 261 -11.09 2.39 -15.70
C ASP A 261 -9.97 2.18 -14.67
N TRP A 262 -9.83 3.09 -13.70
CA TRP A 262 -8.74 3.04 -12.73
C TRP A 262 -9.22 2.81 -11.30
N THR A 263 -8.46 2.00 -10.58
CA THR A 263 -8.69 1.74 -9.15
C THR A 263 -7.39 1.83 -8.38
N VAL A 264 -7.50 2.22 -7.10
CA VAL A 264 -6.43 2.07 -6.10
C VAL A 264 -6.67 0.76 -5.39
N SER A 265 -5.66 -0.09 -5.36
CA SER A 265 -5.63 -1.31 -4.58
C SER A 265 -4.67 -1.13 -3.40
N TYR A 266 -5.15 -1.32 -2.18
CA TYR A 266 -4.33 -1.34 -0.98
C TYR A 266 -4.29 -2.75 -0.42
N LYS A 267 -3.10 -3.31 -0.35
CA LYS A 267 -2.79 -4.58 0.29
C LYS A 267 -2.03 -4.29 1.58
N PRO A 268 -2.68 -4.43 2.76
CA PRO A 268 -2.02 -4.14 4.03
C PRO A 268 -0.85 -5.09 4.27
N GLY A 269 0.10 -4.67 5.09
CA GLY A 269 1.16 -5.53 5.63
C GLY A 269 0.60 -6.52 6.65
N ALA A 270 1.49 -7.24 7.32
CA ALA A 270 1.09 -8.16 8.38
C ALA A 270 0.32 -7.41 9.49
N LEU A 271 -0.72 -8.05 10.01
CA LEU A 271 -1.40 -7.56 11.22
C LEU A 271 -0.35 -7.35 12.32
N PRO A 272 -0.33 -6.19 12.98
CA PRO A 272 0.47 -6.05 14.18
C PRO A 272 0.01 -7.13 15.17
N GLU A 273 0.94 -7.99 15.57
CA GLU A 273 0.65 -9.00 16.58
C GLU A 273 0.03 -8.32 17.80
N ALA A 274 -1.15 -8.80 18.19
CA ALA A 274 -1.80 -8.30 19.40
C ALA A 274 -0.81 -8.44 20.57
N PRO A 275 -0.70 -7.47 21.47
CA PRO A 275 0.27 -7.48 22.57
C PRO A 275 -0.04 -8.54 23.64
N VAL A 276 -0.45 -9.73 23.20
CA VAL A 276 -0.80 -10.88 24.08
C VAL A 276 0.43 -11.40 24.82
N ASN A 277 1.61 -11.19 24.25
CA ASN A 277 2.85 -11.69 24.85
C ASN A 277 3.23 -11.04 26.19
N ILE A 278 2.76 -9.83 26.47
CA ILE A 278 3.13 -9.14 27.73
C ILE A 278 2.30 -9.67 28.92
N LEU A 279 1.06 -10.05 28.70
CA LEU A 279 0.21 -10.58 29.77
C LEU A 279 0.50 -12.08 30.06
N MET A 280 0.85 -12.86 29.04
CA MET A 280 1.27 -14.27 29.25
C MET A 280 2.61 -14.37 29.96
N VAL A 281 3.54 -13.49 29.69
CA VAL A 281 4.87 -13.47 30.38
C VAL A 281 4.76 -13.00 31.83
N ALA A 282 3.73 -12.22 32.17
CA ALA A 282 3.51 -11.78 33.57
C ALA A 282 2.80 -12.82 34.46
N ILE A 283 2.28 -13.91 33.88
CA ILE A 283 1.55 -14.98 34.61
C ILE A 283 2.41 -16.25 34.74
N LEU A 284 3.48 -16.41 33.99
CA LEU A 284 4.50 -17.46 34.13
C LEU A 284 5.60 -17.04 35.06
#